data_f7e004e0b8f995ddbf28720a9f61129f
#
_entry.id   f7e004e0b8f995ddbf28720a9f61129f
#
_cell.length_a   1.000
_cell.length_b   1.000
_cell.length_c   1.000
_cell.angle_alpha   90.00
_cell.angle_beta   90.00
_cell.angle_gamma   90.00
#
_symmetry.space_group_name_H-M   'P 1'
#
loop_
_entity.id
_entity.type
_entity.pdbx_description
1 polymer ?
#
loop_
_entity_poly.entity_id
_entity_poly.type
_entity_poly.pdbx_seq_one_letter_code
_entity_poly.pdbx_strand_id
1 'polypeptide(L)'
;MLTVFRHCAGWFVALSWLLFVVTVPICLAIGATAGVKTLAAPKASACGYVTDLIDKASPGPLFLPSYPTVESGPLHGAAYLYDNAVAAIALVGCGERDKADRIGAAILWAIDNDRTWHDGRLRNAHAAGVVANGSAKLPGWWDNTQNKWLEDRYQVGSDNGNIAWAMLALLSIDDVSARSRFRDGAARLGTWVAQWADTRGTGGFTGGTFGHEPTPDVRTWKSTEHNTDLACAFGLLAIRTGDSRWRDMATAAEHFVDTMWDPACACFAAGTAEDGVTRNPILALDAQVWPLTALPGAAKKFASAITAVEQRMSVDEGFSYGEDRDGVWTEGTSQMALLLELLGSTAKAKSLIAVIESQRSPDGGFYATSVRELPTGFMLDTDPTKPRLYFRLPHLGAASWAALAERGFNPFTATKGLP
;
A
#
# COMPACT_ATOMS: atom_id res chain seq x y z
N MET A 1 60.16 6.45 -14.36
CA MET A 1 60.99 6.39 -15.57
C MET A 1 60.04 6.70 -16.72
N LEU A 2 60.07 7.96 -17.13
CA LEU A 2 60.79 8.50 -18.31
C LEU A 2 60.25 7.85 -19.59
N THR A 3 59.71 8.50 -20.53
CA THR A 3 59.95 9.75 -21.29
C THR A 3 59.49 9.38 -22.70
N VAL A 4 58.73 10.13 -23.41
CA VAL A 4 58.90 11.37 -24.12
C VAL A 4 58.98 11.20 -25.66
N PHE A 5 58.30 12.14 -26.34
CA PHE A 5 58.57 12.80 -27.63
C PHE A 5 58.09 12.11 -28.94
N ARG A 6 57.64 12.77 -29.93
CA ARG A 6 57.50 14.13 -30.50
C ARG A 6 57.33 14.01 -32.03
N HIS A 7 56.55 14.91 -32.59
CA HIS A 7 56.77 15.71 -33.86
C HIS A 7 56.74 14.97 -35.21
N CYS A 8 56.18 15.52 -36.28
CA CYS A 8 56.29 16.78 -37.02
C CYS A 8 55.17 16.80 -38.09
N ALA A 9 54.46 17.84 -38.35
CA ALA A 9 54.73 19.02 -39.16
C ALA A 9 54.68 18.81 -40.68
N GLY A 10 53.71 19.49 -41.30
CA GLY A 10 53.89 20.39 -42.39
C GLY A 10 53.59 19.91 -43.82
N TRP A 11 52.77 20.62 -44.58
CA TRP A 11 53.22 21.51 -45.63
C TRP A 11 52.01 22.11 -46.39
N PHE A 12 52.11 23.42 -46.68
CA PHE A 12 51.30 24.28 -47.47
C PHE A 12 51.22 23.91 -48.95
N VAL A 13 50.11 24.18 -49.64
CA VAL A 13 50.11 24.84 -50.96
C VAL A 13 48.85 25.68 -51.11
N ALA A 14 49.07 26.95 -51.36
CA ALA A 14 48.10 27.94 -51.80
C ALA A 14 47.96 27.90 -53.32
N LEU A 15 46.78 28.11 -53.86
CA LEU A 15 46.61 28.81 -55.13
C LEU A 15 45.27 29.54 -55.23
N SER A 16 45.39 30.73 -55.74
CA SER A 16 44.43 31.86 -55.85
C SER A 16 43.45 31.74 -57.02
N TRP A 17 42.49 32.72 -56.97
CA TRP A 17 41.68 33.36 -58.05
C TRP A 17 40.33 32.71 -58.30
N LEU A 18 39.16 33.39 -58.10
CA LEU A 18 38.61 34.56 -58.81
C LEU A 18 37.36 35.07 -58.11
N LEU A 19 37.25 36.38 -57.96
CA LEU A 19 36.09 37.14 -57.53
C LEU A 19 34.93 37.00 -58.52
N PHE A 20 33.71 36.67 -58.01
CA PHE A 20 32.47 37.09 -58.60
C PHE A 20 31.62 37.77 -57.51
N VAL A 21 31.49 39.07 -57.60
CA VAL A 21 30.58 39.88 -56.75
C VAL A 21 29.18 39.71 -57.30
N VAL A 22 28.32 39.01 -56.57
CA VAL A 22 26.88 39.04 -56.76
C VAL A 22 26.26 39.67 -55.50
N THR A 23 25.82 40.90 -55.64
CA THR A 23 25.05 41.58 -54.60
C THR A 23 23.67 40.97 -54.52
N VAL A 24 23.40 40.27 -53.45
CA VAL A 24 22.04 39.85 -53.08
C VAL A 24 21.59 40.67 -51.86
N PRO A 25 20.41 41.31 -51.88
CA PRO A 25 19.94 42.10 -50.75
C PRO A 25 19.65 41.18 -49.56
N ILE A 26 20.29 41.46 -48.43
CA ILE A 26 20.03 40.81 -47.15
C ILE A 26 18.71 41.33 -46.61
N CYS A 27 17.63 40.58 -46.78
CA CYS A 27 16.45 40.73 -45.95
C CYS A 27 16.76 40.21 -44.54
N LEU A 28 16.96 41.12 -43.59
CA LEU A 28 16.97 40.80 -42.18
C LEU A 28 15.57 40.30 -41.75
N ALA A 29 15.33 39.02 -41.81
CA ALA A 29 14.22 38.41 -41.10
C ALA A 29 14.62 38.31 -39.60
N ILE A 30 14.08 39.22 -38.78
CA ILE A 30 14.08 39.12 -37.33
C ILE A 30 13.24 37.88 -36.98
N GLY A 31 13.86 36.71 -36.91
CA GLY A 31 13.25 35.50 -36.40
C GLY A 31 13.07 35.63 -34.90
N ALA A 32 11.86 36.00 -34.47
CA ALA A 32 11.45 35.78 -33.10
C ALA A 32 11.41 34.27 -32.86
N THR A 33 12.44 33.74 -32.21
CA THR A 33 12.40 32.40 -31.64
C THR A 33 11.36 32.40 -30.51
N ALA A 34 10.09 32.16 -30.87
CA ALA A 34 9.09 31.75 -29.90
C ALA A 34 9.62 30.45 -29.28
N GLY A 35 10.14 30.54 -28.06
CA GLY A 35 10.48 29.37 -27.27
C GLY A 35 9.24 28.52 -27.18
N VAL A 36 9.24 27.37 -27.87
CA VAL A 36 8.26 26.32 -27.66
C VAL A 36 8.46 25.88 -26.21
N LYS A 37 7.62 26.40 -25.30
CA LYS A 37 7.43 25.79 -23.99
C LYS A 37 6.93 24.39 -24.29
N THR A 38 7.82 23.41 -24.21
CA THR A 38 7.43 22.02 -24.09
C THR A 38 6.53 21.96 -22.87
N LEU A 39 5.22 21.89 -23.10
CA LEU A 39 4.27 21.54 -22.08
C LEU A 39 4.74 20.17 -21.57
N ALA A 40 5.16 20.12 -20.30
CA ALA A 40 5.43 18.85 -19.65
C ALA A 40 4.19 17.98 -19.87
N ALA A 41 4.42 16.72 -20.30
CA ALA A 41 3.33 15.76 -20.44
C ALA A 41 2.50 15.78 -19.13
N PRO A 42 1.15 15.76 -19.21
CA PRO A 42 0.33 15.74 -18.01
C PRO A 42 0.81 14.59 -17.14
N LYS A 43 1.12 14.87 -15.86
CA LYS A 43 1.50 13.85 -14.89
C LYS A 43 0.38 12.81 -14.87
N ALA A 44 0.74 11.54 -15.05
CA ALA A 44 -0.23 10.47 -14.90
C ALA A 44 -0.85 10.55 -13.50
N SER A 45 -2.19 10.44 -13.38
CA SER A 45 -2.85 10.37 -12.07
C SER A 45 -2.41 9.10 -11.32
N ALA A 46 -2.59 9.05 -10.00
CA ALA A 46 -2.33 7.83 -9.25
C ALA A 46 -3.22 6.68 -9.75
N CYS A 47 -4.48 6.95 -10.11
CA CYS A 47 -5.35 6.00 -10.81
C CYS A 47 -4.71 5.46 -12.09
N GLY A 48 -4.18 6.36 -12.94
CA GLY A 48 -3.54 5.97 -14.20
C GLY A 48 -2.37 5.03 -13.97
N TYR A 49 -1.53 5.29 -12.98
CA TYR A 49 -0.40 4.43 -12.67
C TYR A 49 -0.83 3.00 -12.27
N VAL A 50 -1.78 2.86 -11.32
CA VAL A 50 -2.27 1.54 -10.89
C VAL A 50 -2.96 0.81 -12.05
N THR A 51 -3.71 1.53 -12.88
CA THR A 51 -4.34 1.02 -14.10
C THR A 51 -3.29 0.49 -15.09
N ASP A 52 -2.23 1.25 -15.34
CA ASP A 52 -1.15 0.89 -16.26
C ASP A 52 -0.38 -0.37 -15.81
N LEU A 53 -0.22 -0.60 -14.51
CA LEU A 53 0.38 -1.83 -13.99
C LEU A 53 -0.43 -3.07 -14.39
N ILE A 54 -1.76 -2.98 -14.35
CA ILE A 54 -2.65 -4.05 -14.79
C ILE A 54 -2.60 -4.23 -16.31
N ASP A 55 -2.61 -3.13 -17.07
CA ASP A 55 -2.66 -3.16 -18.54
C ASP A 55 -1.38 -3.71 -19.17
N LYS A 56 -0.24 -3.52 -18.51
CA LYS A 56 1.05 -4.09 -18.94
C LYS A 56 1.17 -5.59 -18.67
N ALA A 57 0.32 -6.15 -17.81
CA ALA A 57 0.35 -7.57 -17.49
C ALA A 57 -0.46 -8.38 -18.49
N SER A 58 -0.04 -9.62 -18.75
CA SER A 58 -0.78 -10.58 -19.58
C SER A 58 -2.21 -10.77 -19.05
N PRO A 59 -3.19 -11.08 -19.93
CA PRO A 59 -4.58 -11.33 -19.51
C PRO A 59 -4.70 -12.45 -18.46
N GLY A 60 -5.71 -12.33 -17.58
CA GLY A 60 -6.03 -13.31 -16.56
C GLY A 60 -5.96 -12.75 -15.14
N PRO A 61 -6.32 -13.55 -14.13
CA PRO A 61 -6.14 -13.20 -12.73
C PRO A 61 -4.66 -12.97 -12.42
N LEU A 62 -4.33 -11.91 -11.63
CA LEU A 62 -2.94 -11.60 -11.33
C LEU A 62 -2.77 -10.94 -9.98
N PHE A 63 -1.56 -11.08 -9.43
CA PHE A 63 -1.04 -10.25 -8.35
C PHE A 63 0.00 -9.27 -8.88
N LEU A 64 -0.11 -8.01 -8.44
CA LEU A 64 0.87 -6.96 -8.76
C LEU A 64 2.06 -7.01 -7.79
N PRO A 65 3.29 -6.79 -8.26
CA PRO A 65 4.44 -6.68 -7.35
C PRO A 65 4.30 -5.46 -6.45
N SER A 66 4.51 -5.63 -5.15
CA SER A 66 4.44 -4.53 -4.17
C SER A 66 5.53 -3.49 -4.38
N TYR A 67 6.72 -3.94 -4.80
CA TYR A 67 7.88 -3.11 -5.12
C TYR A 67 8.37 -3.42 -6.55
N PRO A 68 7.75 -2.81 -7.58
CA PRO A 68 7.91 -3.23 -8.98
C PRO A 68 9.32 -3.04 -9.54
N THR A 69 10.16 -2.23 -8.90
CA THR A 69 11.52 -1.93 -9.36
C THR A 69 12.62 -2.74 -8.66
N VAL A 70 12.24 -3.64 -7.74
CA VAL A 70 13.22 -4.47 -7.02
C VAL A 70 13.58 -5.69 -7.85
N GLU A 71 14.88 -5.90 -8.09
CA GLU A 71 15.39 -6.95 -8.98
C GLU A 71 15.89 -8.20 -8.25
N SER A 72 16.06 -8.16 -6.91
CA SER A 72 16.58 -9.29 -6.13
C SER A 72 16.18 -9.23 -4.66
N GLY A 73 16.34 -10.34 -3.94
CA GLY A 73 16.10 -10.45 -2.50
C GLY A 73 14.62 -10.59 -2.13
N PRO A 74 14.28 -10.44 -0.84
CA PRO A 74 12.96 -10.79 -0.30
C PRO A 74 11.79 -9.98 -0.89
N LEU A 75 12.05 -8.77 -1.39
CA LEU A 75 11.02 -7.91 -1.98
C LEU A 75 10.83 -8.15 -3.48
N HIS A 76 11.77 -8.85 -4.15
CA HIS A 76 11.69 -9.12 -5.57
C HIS A 76 10.51 -10.02 -5.90
N GLY A 77 9.62 -9.55 -6.74
CA GLY A 77 8.44 -10.31 -7.16
C GLY A 77 7.47 -10.65 -6.03
N ALA A 78 7.63 -10.04 -4.85
CA ALA A 78 6.68 -10.20 -3.76
C ALA A 78 5.45 -9.33 -4.00
N ALA A 79 4.28 -9.96 -3.96
CA ALA A 79 2.97 -9.32 -4.02
C ALA A 79 2.31 -9.46 -2.65
N TYR A 80 2.49 -8.45 -1.80
CA TYR A 80 1.81 -8.45 -0.50
C TYR A 80 0.31 -8.39 -0.68
N LEU A 81 -0.40 -9.19 0.11
CA LEU A 81 -1.85 -9.30 0.04
C LEU A 81 -2.54 -7.97 0.32
N TYR A 82 -2.07 -7.25 1.35
CA TYR A 82 -2.54 -5.92 1.69
C TYR A 82 -2.44 -4.95 0.50
N ASP A 83 -1.26 -4.81 -0.10
CA ASP A 83 -1.04 -3.89 -1.22
C ASP A 83 -1.95 -4.20 -2.41
N ASN A 84 -2.12 -5.49 -2.72
CA ASN A 84 -3.00 -5.93 -3.80
C ASN A 84 -4.47 -5.69 -3.47
N ALA A 85 -4.88 -5.87 -2.21
CA ALA A 85 -6.24 -5.58 -1.76
C ALA A 85 -6.54 -4.08 -1.87
N VAL A 86 -5.65 -3.20 -1.38
CA VAL A 86 -5.79 -1.75 -1.50
C VAL A 86 -5.79 -1.32 -2.97
N ALA A 87 -4.94 -1.93 -3.82
CA ALA A 87 -4.93 -1.66 -5.26
C ALA A 87 -6.26 -2.03 -5.94
N ALA A 88 -6.84 -3.16 -5.58
CA ALA A 88 -8.15 -3.57 -6.10
C ALA A 88 -9.25 -2.57 -5.69
N ILE A 89 -9.27 -2.12 -4.43
CA ILE A 89 -10.22 -1.11 -3.95
C ILE A 89 -9.99 0.24 -4.65
N ALA A 90 -8.73 0.64 -4.82
CA ALA A 90 -8.38 1.86 -5.54
C ALA A 90 -8.87 1.82 -7.00
N LEU A 91 -8.71 0.70 -7.70
CA LEU A 91 -9.24 0.50 -9.05
C LEU A 91 -10.77 0.62 -9.09
N VAL A 92 -11.49 0.09 -8.09
CA VAL A 92 -12.95 0.32 -7.97
C VAL A 92 -13.25 1.81 -7.81
N GLY A 93 -12.54 2.51 -6.94
CA GLY A 93 -12.66 3.96 -6.73
C GLY A 93 -12.32 4.79 -7.97
N CYS A 94 -11.42 4.29 -8.83
CA CYS A 94 -11.06 4.89 -10.11
C CYS A 94 -12.05 4.57 -11.25
N GLY A 95 -13.03 3.68 -11.03
CA GLY A 95 -13.99 3.25 -12.06
C GLY A 95 -13.51 2.08 -12.91
N GLU A 96 -12.38 1.47 -12.57
CA GLU A 96 -11.71 0.38 -13.31
C GLU A 96 -12.07 -1.00 -12.72
N ARG A 97 -13.36 -1.26 -12.54
CA ARG A 97 -13.87 -2.48 -11.88
C ARG A 97 -13.39 -3.77 -12.55
N ASP A 98 -13.36 -3.83 -13.87
CA ASP A 98 -12.91 -5.05 -14.61
C ASP A 98 -11.43 -5.37 -14.31
N LYS A 99 -10.63 -4.34 -14.03
CA LYS A 99 -9.24 -4.50 -13.63
C LYS A 99 -9.12 -4.96 -12.17
N ALA A 100 -9.95 -4.39 -11.29
CA ALA A 100 -10.06 -4.87 -9.91
C ALA A 100 -10.49 -6.35 -9.84
N ASP A 101 -11.40 -6.78 -10.71
CA ASP A 101 -11.82 -8.18 -10.85
C ASP A 101 -10.64 -9.14 -11.07
N ARG A 102 -9.60 -8.71 -11.79
CA ARG A 102 -8.42 -9.55 -12.05
C ARG A 102 -7.65 -9.84 -10.76
N ILE A 103 -7.50 -8.85 -9.88
CA ILE A 103 -6.88 -9.05 -8.56
C ILE A 103 -7.81 -9.88 -7.66
N GLY A 104 -9.11 -9.54 -7.62
CA GLY A 104 -10.09 -10.33 -6.86
C GLY A 104 -10.14 -11.80 -7.27
N ALA A 105 -10.04 -12.08 -8.57
CA ALA A 105 -9.97 -13.45 -9.07
C ALA A 105 -8.67 -14.16 -8.66
N ALA A 106 -7.53 -13.45 -8.57
CA ALA A 106 -6.28 -14.00 -8.06
C ALA A 106 -6.37 -14.32 -6.54
N ILE A 107 -7.02 -13.45 -5.77
CA ILE A 107 -7.29 -13.69 -4.34
C ILE A 107 -8.13 -14.97 -4.17
N LEU A 108 -9.24 -15.11 -4.93
CA LEU A 108 -10.07 -16.33 -4.87
C LEU A 108 -9.29 -17.57 -5.29
N TRP A 109 -8.50 -17.46 -6.35
CA TRP A 109 -7.66 -18.57 -6.81
C TRP A 109 -6.65 -18.98 -5.74
N ALA A 110 -6.03 -18.03 -5.02
CA ALA A 110 -5.06 -18.32 -3.98
C ALA A 110 -5.69 -19.04 -2.76
N ILE A 111 -6.95 -18.71 -2.39
CA ILE A 111 -7.70 -19.42 -1.34
C ILE A 111 -7.87 -20.91 -1.70
N ASP A 112 -8.09 -21.21 -2.99
CA ASP A 112 -8.38 -22.57 -3.46
C ASP A 112 -7.13 -23.39 -3.76
N ASN A 113 -5.99 -22.74 -3.97
CA ASN A 113 -4.79 -23.38 -4.50
C ASN A 113 -3.53 -23.16 -3.63
N ASP A 114 -3.67 -22.94 -2.32
CA ASP A 114 -2.50 -22.93 -1.44
C ASP A 114 -1.79 -24.28 -1.51
N ARG A 115 -0.45 -24.26 -1.48
CA ARG A 115 0.37 -25.49 -1.61
C ARG A 115 0.22 -26.46 -0.43
N THR A 116 -0.29 -25.98 0.72
CA THR A 116 -0.37 -26.75 1.97
C THR A 116 -1.71 -26.58 2.66
N TRP A 117 -2.24 -25.35 2.71
CA TRP A 117 -3.43 -25.02 3.48
C TRP A 117 -4.70 -25.09 2.65
N HIS A 118 -5.70 -25.82 3.16
CA HIS A 118 -7.02 -25.94 2.53
C HIS A 118 -8.14 -25.52 3.50
N ASP A 119 -7.80 -24.66 4.46
CA ASP A 119 -8.68 -24.19 5.54
C ASP A 119 -9.30 -22.81 5.24
N GLY A 120 -9.05 -22.26 4.06
CA GLY A 120 -9.61 -20.98 3.62
C GLY A 120 -8.77 -19.75 3.94
N ARG A 121 -7.54 -19.92 4.50
CA ARG A 121 -6.62 -18.81 4.74
C ARG A 121 -6.00 -18.27 3.45
N LEU A 122 -5.38 -17.08 3.59
CA LEU A 122 -4.45 -16.52 2.61
C LEU A 122 -3.10 -16.27 3.25
N ARG A 123 -2.04 -16.36 2.46
CA ARG A 123 -0.70 -15.95 2.87
C ARG A 123 -0.56 -14.43 2.83
N ASN A 124 0.37 -13.87 3.61
CA ASN A 124 0.65 -12.45 3.61
C ASN A 124 1.22 -11.93 2.29
N ALA A 125 1.83 -12.80 1.48
CA ALA A 125 2.27 -12.48 0.13
C ALA A 125 2.19 -13.70 -0.82
N HIS A 126 2.06 -13.40 -2.10
CA HIS A 126 2.11 -14.36 -3.21
C HIS A 126 3.17 -13.91 -4.22
N ALA A 127 3.60 -14.79 -5.11
CA ALA A 127 4.45 -14.40 -6.22
C ALA A 127 3.66 -13.51 -7.20
N ALA A 128 4.25 -12.38 -7.59
CA ALA A 128 3.65 -11.46 -8.55
C ALA A 128 3.53 -12.09 -9.94
N GLY A 129 2.54 -11.64 -10.69
CA GLY A 129 2.25 -12.08 -12.05
C GLY A 129 0.90 -12.74 -12.21
N VAL A 130 0.63 -13.24 -13.42
CA VAL A 130 -0.62 -13.93 -13.73
C VAL A 130 -0.62 -15.30 -13.03
N VAL A 131 -1.68 -15.55 -12.27
CA VAL A 131 -1.87 -16.86 -11.63
C VAL A 131 -2.40 -17.83 -12.67
N ALA A 132 -1.74 -18.98 -12.72
CA ALA A 132 -2.02 -20.03 -13.70
C ALA A 132 -2.20 -21.36 -12.97
N ASN A 133 -2.26 -22.46 -13.71
CA ASN A 133 -2.44 -23.81 -13.18
C ASN A 133 -1.43 -24.18 -12.10
N GLY A 134 -1.84 -25.00 -11.14
CA GLY A 134 -1.03 -25.52 -10.05
C GLY A 134 -1.25 -24.80 -8.72
N SER A 135 -0.35 -25.00 -7.77
CA SER A 135 -0.42 -24.36 -6.46
C SER A 135 -0.07 -22.88 -6.52
N ALA A 136 -0.63 -22.11 -5.61
CA ALA A 136 -0.28 -20.70 -5.42
C ALA A 136 1.22 -20.57 -5.11
N LYS A 137 1.92 -19.86 -5.98
CA LYS A 137 3.35 -19.62 -5.81
C LYS A 137 3.56 -18.58 -4.72
N LEU A 138 4.51 -18.83 -3.85
CA LEU A 138 4.96 -17.90 -2.83
C LEU A 138 6.20 -17.16 -3.31
N PRO A 139 6.43 -15.91 -2.85
CA PRO A 139 7.65 -15.19 -3.16
C PRO A 139 8.83 -15.83 -2.45
N GLY A 140 10.02 -15.63 -3.01
CA GLY A 140 11.26 -16.10 -2.43
C GLY A 140 12.44 -15.72 -3.30
N TRP A 141 13.64 -16.07 -2.85
CA TRP A 141 14.86 -15.76 -3.56
C TRP A 141 15.88 -16.87 -3.41
N TRP A 142 16.81 -16.93 -4.38
CA TRP A 142 17.95 -17.82 -4.29
C TRP A 142 19.05 -17.19 -3.43
N ASP A 143 19.46 -17.85 -2.36
CA ASP A 143 20.60 -17.43 -1.54
C ASP A 143 21.87 -18.15 -2.01
N ASN A 144 22.79 -17.41 -2.63
CA ASN A 144 24.03 -17.96 -3.14
C ASN A 144 25.00 -18.42 -2.03
N THR A 145 24.90 -17.87 -0.82
CA THR A 145 25.75 -18.22 0.31
C THR A 145 25.34 -19.58 0.88
N GLN A 146 24.02 -19.80 0.99
CA GLN A 146 23.47 -21.04 1.51
C GLN A 146 23.17 -22.08 0.40
N ASN A 147 23.31 -21.68 -0.87
CA ASN A 147 23.01 -22.48 -2.06
C ASN A 147 21.60 -23.12 -1.99
N LYS A 148 20.60 -22.31 -1.63
CA LYS A 148 19.21 -22.75 -1.50
C LYS A 148 18.20 -21.66 -1.76
N TRP A 149 16.99 -22.05 -2.07
CA TRP A 149 15.81 -21.18 -2.12
C TRP A 149 15.38 -20.81 -0.70
N LEU A 150 15.16 -19.50 -0.47
CA LEU A 150 14.67 -18.96 0.79
C LEU A 150 13.31 -18.30 0.58
N GLU A 151 12.47 -18.40 1.60
CA GLU A 151 11.20 -17.71 1.71
C GLU A 151 11.18 -16.90 3.01
N ASP A 152 10.56 -15.74 2.99
CA ASP A 152 10.45 -14.90 4.18
C ASP A 152 9.33 -15.39 5.10
N ARG A 153 9.59 -15.47 6.42
CA ARG A 153 8.64 -15.98 7.42
C ARG A 153 7.37 -15.15 7.53
N TYR A 154 7.45 -13.84 7.34
CA TYR A 154 6.27 -12.99 7.33
C TYR A 154 5.42 -13.25 6.07
N GLN A 155 6.07 -13.29 4.90
CA GLN A 155 5.39 -13.46 3.62
C GLN A 155 4.60 -14.78 3.53
N VAL A 156 5.14 -15.85 4.10
CA VAL A 156 4.46 -17.17 4.12
C VAL A 156 3.45 -17.33 5.26
N GLY A 157 3.42 -16.41 6.21
CA GLY A 157 2.42 -16.36 7.29
C GLY A 157 1.03 -15.93 6.80
N SER A 158 0.10 -15.77 7.74
CA SER A 158 -1.30 -15.39 7.48
C SER A 158 -1.78 -14.46 8.58
N ASP A 159 -1.64 -13.15 8.37
CA ASP A 159 -2.07 -12.13 9.34
C ASP A 159 -3.52 -11.74 9.11
N ASN A 160 -4.27 -11.61 10.20
CA ASN A 160 -5.69 -11.28 10.16
C ASN A 160 -5.97 -9.90 9.54
N GLY A 161 -5.07 -8.91 9.68
CA GLY A 161 -5.18 -7.61 9.01
C GLY A 161 -5.11 -7.73 7.49
N ASN A 162 -4.11 -8.46 6.96
CA ASN A 162 -3.99 -8.70 5.52
C ASN A 162 -5.23 -9.42 4.96
N ILE A 163 -5.77 -10.38 5.73
CA ILE A 163 -6.98 -11.13 5.34
C ILE A 163 -8.21 -10.20 5.39
N ALA A 164 -8.33 -9.33 6.39
CA ALA A 164 -9.40 -8.33 6.46
C ALA A 164 -9.39 -7.41 5.22
N TRP A 165 -8.21 -6.95 4.79
CA TRP A 165 -8.09 -6.15 3.56
C TRP A 165 -8.48 -6.94 2.31
N ALA A 166 -8.14 -8.23 2.23
CA ALA A 166 -8.62 -9.08 1.15
C ALA A 166 -10.16 -9.22 1.15
N MET A 167 -10.78 -9.34 2.35
CA MET A 167 -12.24 -9.33 2.47
C MET A 167 -12.83 -8.00 2.00
N LEU A 168 -12.27 -6.85 2.41
CA LEU A 168 -12.69 -5.52 1.96
C LEU A 168 -12.58 -5.37 0.45
N ALA A 169 -11.49 -5.84 -0.15
CA ALA A 169 -11.32 -5.83 -1.60
C ALA A 169 -12.39 -6.65 -2.33
N LEU A 170 -12.59 -7.90 -1.92
CA LEU A 170 -13.62 -8.76 -2.50
C LEU A 170 -15.02 -8.17 -2.37
N LEU A 171 -15.35 -7.57 -1.21
CA LEU A 171 -16.64 -6.91 -0.97
C LEU A 171 -16.80 -5.60 -1.74
N SER A 172 -15.70 -4.89 -2.03
CA SER A 172 -15.72 -3.68 -2.88
C SER A 172 -15.92 -4.00 -4.36
N ILE A 173 -15.38 -5.14 -4.82
CA ILE A 173 -15.56 -5.62 -6.19
C ILE A 173 -16.94 -6.26 -6.36
N ASP A 174 -17.52 -6.85 -5.31
CA ASP A 174 -18.81 -7.54 -5.36
C ASP A 174 -19.90 -6.63 -5.89
N ASP A 175 -20.56 -7.07 -6.95
CA ASP A 175 -21.78 -6.45 -7.44
C ASP A 175 -23.00 -7.15 -6.78
N VAL A 176 -23.75 -6.40 -5.99
CA VAL A 176 -24.90 -6.91 -5.25
C VAL A 176 -25.88 -7.66 -6.15
N SER A 177 -25.89 -7.32 -7.46
CA SER A 177 -26.85 -7.87 -8.42
C SER A 177 -26.41 -9.15 -9.12
N ALA A 178 -25.10 -9.44 -9.21
CA ALA A 178 -24.64 -10.44 -10.19
C ALA A 178 -23.48 -11.38 -9.75
N ARG A 179 -22.67 -11.05 -8.73
CA ARG A 179 -21.41 -11.79 -8.49
C ARG A 179 -21.27 -12.26 -7.04
N SER A 180 -21.95 -13.34 -6.69
CA SER A 180 -21.84 -13.97 -5.35
C SER A 180 -20.44 -14.49 -5.05
N ARG A 181 -19.62 -14.87 -6.07
CA ARG A 181 -18.30 -15.49 -5.87
C ARG A 181 -17.36 -14.66 -5.00
N PHE A 182 -17.35 -13.35 -5.12
CA PHE A 182 -16.48 -12.48 -4.31
C PHE A 182 -16.99 -12.40 -2.87
N ARG A 183 -18.30 -12.30 -2.69
CA ARG A 183 -18.95 -12.35 -1.38
C ARG A 183 -18.72 -13.68 -0.68
N ASP A 184 -18.84 -14.79 -1.42
CA ASP A 184 -18.60 -16.13 -0.89
C ASP A 184 -17.12 -16.30 -0.49
N GLY A 185 -16.19 -15.75 -1.29
CA GLY A 185 -14.78 -15.70 -0.96
C GLY A 185 -14.50 -14.91 0.32
N ALA A 186 -15.10 -13.72 0.48
CA ALA A 186 -15.00 -12.92 1.69
C ALA A 186 -15.57 -13.66 2.90
N ALA A 187 -16.69 -14.39 2.75
CA ALA A 187 -17.28 -15.18 3.82
C ALA A 187 -16.39 -16.37 4.24
N ARG A 188 -15.69 -17.00 3.29
CA ARG A 188 -14.69 -18.06 3.59
C ARG A 188 -13.53 -17.49 4.40
N LEU A 189 -12.97 -16.35 3.99
CA LEU A 189 -11.92 -15.66 4.74
C LEU A 189 -12.40 -15.26 6.13
N GLY A 190 -13.60 -14.69 6.25
CA GLY A 190 -14.21 -14.35 7.54
C GLY A 190 -14.38 -15.58 8.43
N THR A 191 -14.71 -16.74 7.88
CA THR A 191 -14.82 -17.99 8.64
C THR A 191 -13.46 -18.43 9.17
N TRP A 192 -12.38 -18.25 8.41
CA TRP A 192 -11.04 -18.52 8.90
C TRP A 192 -10.63 -17.52 10.00
N VAL A 193 -10.91 -16.23 9.84
CA VAL A 193 -10.60 -15.21 10.85
C VAL A 193 -11.38 -15.43 12.14
N ALA A 194 -12.61 -15.96 12.07
CA ALA A 194 -13.46 -16.20 13.23
C ALA A 194 -12.81 -17.10 14.30
N GLN A 195 -11.91 -18.01 13.91
CA GLN A 195 -11.18 -18.87 14.86
C GLN A 195 -10.15 -18.12 15.71
N TRP A 196 -9.80 -16.89 15.34
CA TRP A 196 -8.85 -16.03 16.03
C TRP A 196 -9.51 -15.04 17.00
N ALA A 197 -10.83 -15.17 17.21
CA ALA A 197 -11.53 -14.42 18.25
C ALA A 197 -10.93 -14.76 19.62
N ASP A 198 -10.63 -13.74 20.41
CA ASP A 198 -9.98 -13.85 21.70
C ASP A 198 -10.81 -13.21 22.80
N THR A 199 -10.93 -13.86 23.94
CA THR A 199 -11.68 -13.38 25.10
C THR A 199 -10.82 -12.74 26.18
N ARG A 200 -9.48 -12.74 26.03
CA ARG A 200 -8.56 -12.09 26.97
C ARG A 200 -8.77 -10.58 26.94
N GLY A 201 -8.66 -9.96 28.12
CA GLY A 201 -8.86 -8.52 28.27
C GLY A 201 -10.23 -8.06 27.76
N THR A 202 -10.25 -7.20 26.77
CA THR A 202 -11.47 -6.63 26.18
C THR A 202 -11.94 -7.35 24.91
N GLY A 203 -11.47 -8.56 24.68
CA GLY A 203 -11.86 -9.32 23.48
C GLY A 203 -11.08 -8.89 22.23
N GLY A 204 -11.72 -8.99 21.07
CA GLY A 204 -11.13 -8.70 19.75
C GLY A 204 -10.52 -9.92 19.08
N PHE A 205 -9.67 -9.67 18.06
CA PHE A 205 -9.05 -10.72 17.26
C PHE A 205 -7.52 -10.64 17.35
N THR A 206 -6.88 -11.79 17.49
CA THR A 206 -5.41 -11.91 17.53
C THR A 206 -4.77 -11.76 16.15
N GLY A 207 -3.42 -11.74 16.10
CA GLY A 207 -2.66 -11.45 14.88
C GLY A 207 -2.75 -12.47 13.76
N GLY A 208 -3.07 -13.75 14.07
CA GLY A 208 -3.07 -14.83 13.09
C GLY A 208 -1.85 -15.73 13.19
N THR A 209 -1.12 -15.99 12.08
CA THR A 209 0.03 -16.91 12.08
C THR A 209 1.25 -16.31 11.38
N PHE A 210 2.44 -16.73 11.84
CA PHE A 210 3.73 -16.29 11.31
C PHE A 210 4.67 -17.49 11.08
N GLY A 211 5.32 -17.53 9.94
CA GLY A 211 6.32 -18.55 9.63
C GLY A 211 5.81 -19.68 8.77
N HIS A 212 6.71 -20.65 8.61
CA HIS A 212 6.55 -21.72 7.61
C HIS A 212 5.60 -22.83 8.05
N GLU A 213 4.99 -23.47 7.07
CA GLU A 213 4.30 -24.72 7.26
C GLU A 213 5.26 -25.85 7.67
N PRO A 214 4.79 -26.92 8.34
CA PRO A 214 3.40 -27.17 8.73
C PRO A 214 3.02 -26.56 10.08
N THR A 215 3.94 -25.91 10.80
CA THR A 215 3.75 -25.44 12.18
C THR A 215 4.14 -23.97 12.34
N PRO A 216 3.37 -23.03 11.76
CA PRO A 216 3.62 -21.61 11.96
C PRO A 216 3.37 -21.21 13.42
N ASP A 217 4.07 -20.18 13.88
CA ASP A 217 3.84 -19.58 15.19
C ASP A 217 2.48 -18.86 15.21
N VAL A 218 1.72 -19.06 16.27
CA VAL A 218 0.48 -18.32 16.53
C VAL A 218 0.83 -16.96 17.12
N ARG A 219 0.24 -15.90 16.55
CA ARG A 219 0.36 -14.53 17.05
C ARG A 219 -0.78 -14.24 17.99
N THR A 220 -0.46 -14.00 19.25
CA THR A 220 -1.43 -13.83 20.32
C THR A 220 -1.64 -12.36 20.75
N TRP A 221 -0.82 -11.45 20.24
CA TRP A 221 -1.07 -10.01 20.30
C TRP A 221 -2.29 -9.61 19.46
N LYS A 222 -2.86 -8.44 19.76
CA LYS A 222 -3.98 -7.86 19.02
C LYS A 222 -3.56 -6.47 18.51
N SER A 223 -3.89 -6.16 17.27
CA SER A 223 -3.64 -4.85 16.66
C SER A 223 -4.91 -4.01 16.62
N THR A 224 -4.80 -2.72 16.93
CA THR A 224 -5.86 -1.74 16.73
C THR A 224 -6.19 -1.60 15.26
N GLU A 225 -5.18 -1.59 14.39
CA GLU A 225 -5.28 -1.58 12.95
C GLU A 225 -6.08 -2.79 12.45
N HIS A 226 -5.61 -4.03 12.72
CA HIS A 226 -6.28 -5.25 12.27
C HIS A 226 -7.73 -5.36 12.76
N ASN A 227 -8.01 -4.96 14.00
CA ASN A 227 -9.38 -5.00 14.51
C ASN A 227 -10.26 -3.90 13.90
N THR A 228 -9.71 -2.76 13.51
CA THR A 228 -10.43 -1.74 12.71
C THR A 228 -10.83 -2.31 11.35
N ASP A 229 -9.90 -2.95 10.66
CA ASP A 229 -10.16 -3.60 9.35
C ASP A 229 -11.23 -4.68 9.47
N LEU A 230 -11.13 -5.52 10.49
CA LEU A 230 -12.08 -6.61 10.75
C LEU A 230 -13.47 -6.09 11.12
N ALA A 231 -13.57 -5.01 11.89
CA ALA A 231 -14.86 -4.39 12.20
C ALA A 231 -15.59 -3.98 10.92
N CYS A 232 -14.88 -3.37 9.97
CA CYS A 232 -15.44 -2.97 8.68
C CYS A 232 -15.72 -4.18 7.78
N ALA A 233 -14.77 -5.10 7.62
CA ALA A 233 -14.93 -6.27 6.77
C ALA A 233 -16.11 -7.14 7.21
N PHE A 234 -16.24 -7.42 8.50
CA PHE A 234 -17.37 -8.16 9.05
C PHE A 234 -18.67 -7.35 8.96
N GLY A 235 -18.63 -6.04 9.20
CA GLY A 235 -19.80 -5.16 9.06
C GLY A 235 -20.37 -5.17 7.63
N LEU A 236 -19.49 -5.02 6.63
CA LEU A 236 -19.88 -5.13 5.22
C LEU A 236 -20.39 -6.53 4.88
N LEU A 237 -19.74 -7.57 5.38
CA LEU A 237 -20.16 -8.95 5.15
C LEU A 237 -21.54 -9.23 5.76
N ALA A 238 -21.83 -8.70 6.96
CA ALA A 238 -23.16 -8.77 7.57
C ALA A 238 -24.22 -8.12 6.69
N ILE A 239 -23.96 -6.93 6.15
CA ILE A 239 -24.87 -6.21 5.25
C ILE A 239 -25.09 -7.01 3.96
N ARG A 240 -24.04 -7.59 3.38
CA ARG A 240 -24.09 -8.28 2.10
C ARG A 240 -24.73 -9.66 2.17
N THR A 241 -24.62 -10.34 3.31
CA THR A 241 -25.12 -11.72 3.48
C THR A 241 -26.41 -11.81 4.28
N GLY A 242 -26.71 -10.80 5.12
CA GLY A 242 -27.81 -10.84 6.09
C GLY A 242 -27.55 -11.73 7.30
N ASP A 243 -26.35 -12.32 7.42
CA ASP A 243 -25.98 -13.23 8.51
C ASP A 243 -25.53 -12.43 9.75
N SER A 244 -26.29 -12.54 10.85
CA SER A 244 -26.05 -11.78 12.08
C SER A 244 -24.74 -12.11 12.78
N ARG A 245 -24.18 -13.32 12.59
CA ARG A 245 -22.89 -13.70 13.20
C ARG A 245 -21.77 -12.74 12.81
N TRP A 246 -21.80 -12.20 11.58
CA TRP A 246 -20.81 -11.22 11.12
C TRP A 246 -20.95 -9.88 11.84
N ARG A 247 -22.18 -9.49 12.20
CA ARG A 247 -22.43 -8.29 12.99
C ARG A 247 -21.87 -8.42 14.40
N ASP A 248 -22.02 -9.59 15.03
CA ASP A 248 -21.48 -9.85 16.37
C ASP A 248 -19.95 -9.76 16.35
N MET A 249 -19.30 -10.30 15.30
CA MET A 249 -17.85 -10.22 15.10
C MET A 249 -17.38 -8.78 14.82
N ALA A 250 -18.12 -8.03 14.01
CA ALA A 250 -17.82 -6.60 13.78
C ALA A 250 -17.89 -5.82 15.10
N THR A 251 -18.91 -6.05 15.90
CA THR A 251 -19.09 -5.40 17.22
C THR A 251 -17.96 -5.76 18.19
N ALA A 252 -17.51 -7.02 18.20
CA ALA A 252 -16.38 -7.44 19.05
C ALA A 252 -15.07 -6.76 18.64
N ALA A 253 -14.80 -6.64 17.36
CA ALA A 253 -13.63 -5.94 16.83
C ALA A 253 -13.68 -4.44 17.13
N GLU A 254 -14.83 -3.77 16.88
CA GLU A 254 -15.05 -2.35 17.18
C GLU A 254 -14.89 -2.07 18.68
N HIS A 255 -15.45 -2.91 19.54
CA HIS A 255 -15.32 -2.77 20.99
C HIS A 255 -13.84 -2.81 21.42
N PHE A 256 -13.05 -3.76 20.86
CA PHE A 256 -11.60 -3.80 21.13
C PHE A 256 -10.93 -2.47 20.76
N VAL A 257 -11.20 -1.94 19.55
CA VAL A 257 -10.62 -0.66 19.09
C VAL A 257 -10.98 0.48 20.04
N ASP A 258 -12.25 0.58 20.45
CA ASP A 258 -12.69 1.59 21.42
C ASP A 258 -11.89 1.55 22.73
N THR A 259 -11.50 0.36 23.18
CA THR A 259 -10.72 0.19 24.43
C THR A 259 -9.25 0.53 24.26
N MET A 260 -8.74 0.65 23.04
CA MET A 260 -7.37 1.10 22.79
C MET A 260 -7.22 2.63 22.87
N TRP A 261 -8.32 3.37 22.91
CA TRP A 261 -8.30 4.82 23.09
C TRP A 261 -7.76 5.22 24.47
N ASP A 262 -6.84 6.17 24.48
CA ASP A 262 -6.36 6.83 25.69
C ASP A 262 -6.67 8.34 25.64
N PRO A 263 -7.61 8.82 26.47
CA PRO A 263 -7.98 10.22 26.49
C PRO A 263 -6.86 11.15 27.00
N ALA A 264 -5.86 10.60 27.75
CA ALA A 264 -4.77 11.41 28.26
C ALA A 264 -3.81 11.87 27.16
N CYS A 265 -3.57 11.01 26.15
CA CYS A 265 -2.75 11.38 24.97
C CYS A 265 -3.62 11.79 23.78
N ALA A 266 -4.94 11.63 23.83
CA ALA A 266 -5.85 11.75 22.71
C ALA A 266 -5.40 10.86 21.53
N CYS A 267 -5.05 9.60 21.82
CA CYS A 267 -4.48 8.67 20.88
C CYS A 267 -4.94 7.23 21.12
N PHE A 268 -4.79 6.37 20.10
CA PHE A 268 -4.97 4.93 20.22
C PHE A 268 -3.61 4.26 20.43
N ALA A 269 -3.53 3.32 21.38
CA ALA A 269 -2.41 2.38 21.44
C ALA A 269 -2.40 1.50 20.17
N ALA A 270 -1.22 1.08 19.68
CA ALA A 270 -1.11 0.23 18.49
C ALA A 270 -1.83 -1.13 18.65
N GLY A 271 -2.10 -1.55 19.89
CA GLY A 271 -2.76 -2.80 20.21
C GLY A 271 -2.32 -3.32 21.57
N THR A 272 -2.12 -4.64 21.65
CA THR A 272 -1.63 -5.31 22.87
C THR A 272 -0.31 -6.05 22.62
N ALA A 273 0.40 -6.38 23.71
CA ALA A 273 1.49 -7.35 23.71
C ALA A 273 0.96 -8.79 23.49
N GLU A 274 1.84 -9.77 23.48
CA GLU A 274 1.52 -11.20 23.29
C GLU A 274 0.60 -11.79 24.39
N ASP A 275 0.52 -11.14 25.54
CA ASP A 275 -0.44 -11.53 26.60
C ASP A 275 -1.90 -11.23 26.22
N GLY A 276 -2.13 -10.47 25.16
CA GLY A 276 -3.43 -10.07 24.64
C GLY A 276 -4.16 -9.05 25.53
N VAL A 277 -3.47 -8.45 26.51
CA VAL A 277 -4.06 -7.54 27.52
C VAL A 277 -3.25 -6.25 27.70
N THR A 278 -1.94 -6.36 27.86
CA THR A 278 -1.06 -5.20 28.07
C THR A 278 -0.99 -4.35 26.81
N ARG A 279 -1.39 -3.08 26.91
CA ARG A 279 -1.36 -2.15 25.76
C ARG A 279 0.05 -1.96 25.24
N ASN A 280 0.22 -2.03 23.93
CA ASN A 280 1.42 -1.61 23.23
C ASN A 280 1.35 -0.09 22.99
N PRO A 281 2.21 0.71 23.65
CA PRO A 281 2.11 2.17 23.60
C PRO A 281 2.65 2.80 22.32
N ILE A 282 3.18 2.02 21.38
CA ILE A 282 3.64 2.55 20.10
C ILE A 282 2.49 3.29 19.41
N LEU A 283 2.79 4.46 18.85
CA LEU A 283 1.86 5.23 18.04
C LEU A 283 2.19 5.03 16.58
N ALA A 284 1.36 4.26 15.89
CA ALA A 284 1.38 4.12 14.45
C ALA A 284 0.30 5.01 13.84
N LEU A 285 0.60 5.70 12.75
CA LEU A 285 -0.30 6.69 12.14
C LEU A 285 -1.62 6.06 11.67
N ASP A 286 -1.56 4.87 11.05
CA ASP A 286 -2.72 4.09 10.62
C ASP A 286 -3.65 3.77 11.79
N ALA A 287 -3.11 3.35 12.93
CA ALA A 287 -3.88 3.10 14.14
C ALA A 287 -4.59 4.37 14.69
N GLN A 288 -4.14 5.58 14.32
CA GLN A 288 -4.82 6.83 14.67
C GLN A 288 -5.86 7.24 13.65
N VAL A 289 -5.60 7.03 12.36
CA VAL A 289 -6.40 7.55 11.24
C VAL A 289 -7.50 6.57 10.84
N TRP A 290 -7.21 5.28 10.81
CA TRP A 290 -8.17 4.28 10.32
C TRP A 290 -9.43 4.16 11.18
N PRO A 291 -9.39 4.14 12.52
CA PRO A 291 -10.62 4.13 13.32
C PRO A 291 -11.56 5.29 12.98
N LEU A 292 -11.01 6.48 12.71
CA LEU A 292 -11.80 7.67 12.36
C LEU A 292 -12.40 7.58 10.95
N THR A 293 -11.72 6.91 10.04
CA THR A 293 -12.16 6.74 8.64
C THR A 293 -13.17 5.60 8.49
N ALA A 294 -13.05 4.59 9.36
CA ALA A 294 -13.61 3.26 9.21
C ALA A 294 -14.85 3.01 10.10
N LEU A 295 -14.85 3.54 11.34
CA LEU A 295 -15.87 3.15 12.32
C LEU A 295 -17.01 4.19 12.45
N PRO A 296 -18.27 3.75 12.57
CA PRO A 296 -19.40 4.65 12.66
C PRO A 296 -19.29 5.66 13.83
N GLY A 297 -19.34 6.95 13.49
CA GLY A 297 -19.27 8.03 14.48
C GLY A 297 -17.92 8.26 15.14
N ALA A 298 -16.90 7.44 14.85
CA ALA A 298 -15.56 7.55 15.47
C ALA A 298 -14.87 8.88 15.15
N ALA A 299 -15.03 9.39 13.93
CA ALA A 299 -14.48 10.68 13.53
C ALA A 299 -14.95 11.85 14.44
N LYS A 300 -16.17 11.78 14.97
CA LYS A 300 -16.70 12.73 15.95
C LYS A 300 -16.25 12.39 17.36
N LYS A 301 -16.34 11.13 17.75
CA LYS A 301 -16.02 10.63 19.10
C LYS A 301 -14.56 10.88 19.47
N PHE A 302 -13.66 10.66 18.51
CA PHE A 302 -12.20 10.72 18.69
C PHE A 302 -11.56 11.85 17.89
N ALA A 303 -12.27 12.94 17.64
CA ALA A 303 -11.80 14.06 16.82
C ALA A 303 -10.45 14.65 17.27
N SER A 304 -10.15 14.59 18.59
CA SER A 304 -8.88 15.06 19.15
C SER A 304 -7.65 14.24 18.67
N ALA A 305 -7.83 13.01 18.16
CA ALA A 305 -6.76 12.23 17.56
C ALA A 305 -6.12 12.96 16.37
N ILE A 306 -6.90 13.67 15.56
CA ILE A 306 -6.40 14.45 14.41
C ILE A 306 -5.39 15.49 14.88
N THR A 307 -5.73 16.26 15.94
CA THR A 307 -4.83 17.27 16.49
C THR A 307 -3.58 16.63 17.10
N ALA A 308 -3.73 15.50 17.79
CA ALA A 308 -2.59 14.77 18.35
C ALA A 308 -1.63 14.27 17.26
N VAL A 309 -2.16 13.73 16.16
CA VAL A 309 -1.38 13.33 14.96
C VAL A 309 -0.68 14.52 14.34
N GLU A 310 -1.38 15.65 14.12
CA GLU A 310 -0.79 16.87 13.55
C GLU A 310 0.38 17.38 14.43
N GLN A 311 0.27 17.28 15.74
CA GLN A 311 1.31 17.76 16.68
C GLN A 311 2.50 16.81 16.80
N ARG A 312 2.26 15.49 16.73
CA ARG A 312 3.25 14.48 17.12
C ARG A 312 3.92 13.79 15.92
N MET A 313 3.24 13.71 14.77
CA MET A 313 3.70 12.93 13.62
C MET A 313 3.95 13.75 12.36
N SER A 314 3.67 15.08 12.35
CA SER A 314 3.92 15.92 11.17
C SER A 314 5.42 16.06 10.91
N VAL A 315 5.81 15.93 9.64
CA VAL A 315 7.15 16.11 9.10
C VAL A 315 7.07 16.58 7.65
N ASP A 316 7.87 17.59 7.27
CA ASP A 316 7.98 18.08 5.88
C ASP A 316 6.60 18.28 5.19
N GLU A 317 5.67 18.91 5.90
CA GLU A 317 4.28 19.16 5.47
C GLU A 317 3.41 17.89 5.27
N GLY A 318 3.96 16.69 5.48
CA GLY A 318 3.26 15.41 5.49
C GLY A 318 3.29 14.75 6.88
N PHE A 319 3.24 13.42 6.90
CA PHE A 319 3.24 12.66 8.15
C PHE A 319 4.24 11.51 8.09
N SER A 320 4.94 11.28 9.22
CA SER A 320 5.76 10.10 9.45
C SER A 320 4.89 8.90 9.86
N TYR A 321 5.47 7.70 9.85
CA TYR A 321 4.81 6.50 10.38
C TYR A 321 4.51 6.60 11.87
N GLY A 322 5.45 7.16 12.62
CA GLY A 322 5.39 7.32 14.09
C GLY A 322 5.85 8.69 14.56
N GLU A 323 6.14 8.78 15.86
CA GLU A 323 6.50 10.04 16.54
C GLU A 323 7.94 10.51 16.29
N ASP A 324 8.81 9.65 15.74
CA ASP A 324 10.22 9.97 15.48
C ASP A 324 10.39 11.02 14.39
N ARG A 325 9.37 11.21 13.53
CA ARG A 325 9.34 12.21 12.46
C ARG A 325 10.53 12.09 11.49
N ASP A 326 10.95 10.86 11.22
CA ASP A 326 12.17 10.58 10.45
C ASP A 326 12.03 10.87 8.94
N GLY A 327 10.83 10.97 8.44
CA GLY A 327 10.52 11.26 7.04
C GLY A 327 9.04 11.07 6.72
N VAL A 328 8.64 11.55 5.56
CA VAL A 328 7.25 11.39 5.10
C VAL A 328 7.00 9.93 4.74
N TRP A 329 5.97 9.34 5.35
CA TRP A 329 5.38 8.09 4.92
C TRP A 329 4.22 8.39 3.96
N THR A 330 4.42 8.07 2.68
CA THR A 330 3.51 8.48 1.59
C THR A 330 2.12 7.89 1.77
N GLU A 331 2.05 6.63 2.17
CA GLU A 331 0.80 5.91 2.42
C GLU A 331 0.00 6.55 3.55
N GLY A 332 0.61 6.74 4.73
CA GLY A 332 -0.05 7.37 5.87
C GLY A 332 -0.44 8.83 5.60
N THR A 333 0.39 9.58 4.87
CA THR A 333 0.04 10.93 4.42
C THR A 333 -1.21 10.91 3.51
N SER A 334 -1.34 9.89 2.66
CA SER A 334 -2.52 9.69 1.80
C SER A 334 -3.76 9.30 2.61
N GLN A 335 -3.61 8.47 3.62
CA GLN A 335 -4.68 8.11 4.55
C GLN A 335 -5.22 9.33 5.29
N MET A 336 -4.32 10.19 5.79
CA MET A 336 -4.71 11.43 6.45
C MET A 336 -5.36 12.43 5.48
N ALA A 337 -4.86 12.53 4.24
CA ALA A 337 -5.47 13.35 3.20
C ALA A 337 -6.90 12.90 2.90
N LEU A 338 -7.13 11.59 2.79
CA LEU A 338 -8.46 11.02 2.59
C LEU A 338 -9.38 11.33 3.78
N LEU A 339 -8.95 11.10 5.01
CA LEU A 339 -9.76 11.41 6.20
C LEU A 339 -10.16 12.89 6.22
N LEU A 340 -9.23 13.81 5.97
CA LEU A 340 -9.52 15.24 5.95
C LEU A 340 -10.48 15.64 4.82
N GLU A 341 -10.39 15.02 3.65
CA GLU A 341 -11.34 15.23 2.55
C GLU A 341 -12.75 14.76 2.95
N LEU A 342 -12.87 13.58 3.54
CA LEU A 342 -14.14 13.01 4.01
C LEU A 342 -14.78 13.84 5.15
N LEU A 343 -13.96 14.54 5.93
CA LEU A 343 -14.40 15.49 6.96
C LEU A 343 -14.72 16.90 6.41
N GLY A 344 -14.57 17.13 5.10
CA GLY A 344 -14.80 18.43 4.46
C GLY A 344 -13.66 19.45 4.66
N SER A 345 -12.51 19.03 5.22
CA SER A 345 -11.30 19.86 5.36
C SER A 345 -10.49 19.90 4.06
N THR A 346 -11.16 20.19 2.94
CA THR A 346 -10.62 20.08 1.57
C THR A 346 -9.34 20.88 1.34
N ALA A 347 -9.16 22.04 2.00
CA ALA A 347 -7.93 22.83 1.85
C ALA A 347 -6.70 22.08 2.41
N LYS A 348 -6.81 21.51 3.61
CA LYS A 348 -5.76 20.68 4.23
C LYS A 348 -5.51 19.40 3.41
N ALA A 349 -6.57 18.73 2.97
CA ALA A 349 -6.47 17.55 2.12
C ALA A 349 -5.67 17.85 0.84
N LYS A 350 -5.95 18.96 0.15
CA LYS A 350 -5.20 19.40 -1.04
C LYS A 350 -3.74 19.69 -0.78
N SER A 351 -3.41 20.28 0.37
CA SER A 351 -2.00 20.47 0.75
C SER A 351 -1.27 19.14 0.90
N LEU A 352 -1.89 18.16 1.55
CA LEU A 352 -1.31 16.80 1.66
C LEU A 352 -1.19 16.10 0.30
N ILE A 353 -2.17 16.26 -0.60
CA ILE A 353 -2.06 15.73 -1.97
C ILE A 353 -0.84 16.32 -2.70
N ALA A 354 -0.51 17.60 -2.48
CA ALA A 354 0.71 18.18 -3.05
C ALA A 354 2.00 17.54 -2.48
N VAL A 355 2.01 17.20 -1.20
CA VAL A 355 3.12 16.46 -0.58
C VAL A 355 3.24 15.05 -1.17
N ILE A 356 2.11 14.33 -1.31
CA ILE A 356 2.07 13.01 -1.94
C ILE A 356 2.62 13.08 -3.37
N GLU A 357 2.22 14.08 -4.15
CA GLU A 357 2.72 14.33 -5.50
C GLU A 357 4.24 14.58 -5.55
N SER A 358 4.84 15.14 -4.50
CA SER A 358 6.30 15.30 -4.40
C SER A 358 7.04 13.98 -4.24
N GLN A 359 6.35 12.92 -3.80
CA GLN A 359 6.91 11.56 -3.66
C GLN A 359 6.79 10.72 -4.95
N ARG A 360 6.40 11.34 -6.06
CA ARG A 360 6.28 10.63 -7.34
C ARG A 360 7.64 10.16 -7.83
N SER A 361 7.72 8.89 -8.19
CA SER A 361 8.91 8.26 -8.75
C SER A 361 9.02 8.47 -10.27
N PRO A 362 10.22 8.29 -10.88
CA PRO A 362 10.42 8.52 -12.32
C PRO A 362 9.58 7.63 -13.23
N ASP A 363 9.16 6.45 -12.78
CA ASP A 363 8.27 5.54 -13.49
C ASP A 363 6.79 5.93 -13.42
N GLY A 364 6.47 7.03 -12.71
CA GLY A 364 5.12 7.54 -12.51
C GLY A 364 4.41 7.00 -11.26
N GLY A 365 5.02 6.06 -10.54
CA GLY A 365 4.55 5.57 -9.24
C GLY A 365 4.84 6.53 -8.09
N PHE A 366 4.78 6.01 -6.87
CA PHE A 366 5.06 6.77 -5.67
C PHE A 366 6.05 6.01 -4.79
N TYR A 367 7.05 6.73 -4.28
CA TYR A 367 7.94 6.17 -3.26
C TYR A 367 7.17 5.90 -1.97
N ALA A 368 7.48 4.81 -1.27
CA ALA A 368 6.86 4.51 0.02
C ALA A 368 7.18 5.57 1.07
N THR A 369 8.36 6.17 1.00
CA THR A 369 8.83 7.20 1.93
C THR A 369 9.77 8.19 1.26
N SER A 370 9.88 9.39 1.86
CA SER A 370 10.78 10.46 1.40
C SER A 370 12.26 10.21 1.71
N VAL A 371 12.56 9.35 2.69
CA VAL A 371 13.92 9.02 3.15
C VAL A 371 14.34 7.63 2.71
N ARG A 372 15.64 7.35 2.75
CA ARG A 372 16.17 6.05 2.31
C ARG A 372 15.52 4.87 3.03
N GLU A 373 15.39 4.98 4.34
CA GLU A 373 14.86 3.98 5.25
C GLU A 373 14.04 4.70 6.34
N LEU A 374 12.79 4.33 6.51
CA LEU A 374 11.89 4.91 7.51
C LEU A 374 11.51 3.82 8.53
N PRO A 375 11.91 3.96 9.81
CA PRO A 375 11.53 3.04 10.86
C PRO A 375 10.03 3.10 11.16
N THR A 376 9.45 1.95 11.52
CA THR A 376 8.05 1.86 11.96
C THR A 376 7.88 1.89 13.49
N GLY A 377 8.98 1.86 14.23
CA GLY A 377 8.95 1.66 15.68
C GLY A 377 8.73 0.20 16.10
N PHE A 378 8.34 -0.68 15.18
CA PHE A 378 8.26 -2.11 15.41
C PHE A 378 9.57 -2.79 15.03
N MET A 379 9.86 -3.92 15.69
CA MET A 379 11.02 -4.75 15.36
C MET A 379 10.62 -5.87 14.40
N LEU A 380 11.62 -6.44 13.72
CA LEU A 380 11.39 -7.62 12.90
C LEU A 380 11.11 -8.83 13.80
N ASP A 381 10.09 -9.60 13.46
CA ASP A 381 9.75 -10.84 14.18
C ASP A 381 10.87 -11.90 14.10
N THR A 382 11.70 -11.83 13.07
CA THR A 382 12.83 -12.74 12.87
C THR A 382 14.11 -12.29 13.61
N ASP A 383 14.19 -10.99 13.94
CA ASP A 383 15.33 -10.40 14.64
C ASP A 383 14.88 -9.17 15.44
N PRO A 384 14.60 -9.32 16.75
CA PRO A 384 14.08 -8.25 17.59
C PRO A 384 15.10 -7.11 17.85
N THR A 385 16.30 -7.20 17.30
CA THR A 385 17.32 -6.13 17.35
C THR A 385 17.27 -5.22 16.12
N LYS A 386 16.48 -5.58 15.09
CA LYS A 386 16.38 -4.85 13.84
C LYS A 386 14.99 -4.24 13.68
N PRO A 387 14.91 -2.93 13.34
CA PRO A 387 13.64 -2.29 13.09
C PRO A 387 13.01 -2.82 11.79
N ARG A 388 11.68 -2.84 11.75
CA ARG A 388 10.91 -2.96 10.51
C ARG A 388 10.97 -1.62 9.79
N LEU A 389 11.30 -1.63 8.49
CA LEU A 389 11.58 -0.43 7.71
C LEU A 389 10.68 -0.34 6.48
N TYR A 390 10.28 0.88 6.13
CA TYR A 390 9.92 1.24 4.76
C TYR A 390 11.15 1.76 4.02
N PHE A 391 11.26 1.42 2.73
CA PHE A 391 12.35 1.84 1.87
C PHE A 391 11.87 2.87 0.84
N ARG A 392 12.76 3.79 0.45
CA ARG A 392 12.47 4.76 -0.61
C ARG A 392 12.48 4.08 -1.99
N LEU A 393 11.50 3.24 -2.21
CA LEU A 393 11.25 2.49 -3.44
C LEU A 393 9.84 2.80 -3.94
N PRO A 394 9.58 2.76 -5.26
CA PRO A 394 8.22 2.77 -5.79
C PRO A 394 7.40 1.64 -5.15
N HIS A 395 6.22 1.99 -4.63
CA HIS A 395 5.42 1.09 -3.80
C HIS A 395 3.96 1.06 -4.25
N LEU A 396 3.41 -0.13 -4.41
CA LEU A 396 2.03 -0.33 -4.85
C LEU A 396 1.02 0.23 -3.82
N GLY A 397 1.23 -0.02 -2.52
CA GLY A 397 0.39 0.50 -1.44
C GLY A 397 0.35 2.02 -1.45
N ALA A 398 1.52 2.69 -1.54
CA ALA A 398 1.61 4.15 -1.61
C ALA A 398 0.84 4.72 -2.82
N ALA A 399 0.99 4.11 -4.01
CA ALA A 399 0.28 4.53 -5.21
C ALA A 399 -1.23 4.32 -5.09
N SER A 400 -1.65 3.21 -4.47
CA SER A 400 -3.06 2.87 -4.28
C SER A 400 -3.75 3.80 -3.29
N TRP A 401 -3.10 4.12 -2.16
CA TRP A 401 -3.63 5.09 -1.21
C TRP A 401 -3.65 6.53 -1.79
N ALA A 402 -2.64 6.90 -2.58
CA ALA A 402 -2.66 8.16 -3.32
C ALA A 402 -3.88 8.24 -4.24
N ALA A 403 -4.21 7.16 -4.96
CA ALA A 403 -5.39 7.08 -5.81
C ALA A 403 -6.71 7.19 -5.01
N LEU A 404 -6.81 6.52 -3.87
CA LEU A 404 -7.96 6.62 -2.97
C LEU A 404 -8.15 8.05 -2.46
N ALA A 405 -7.06 8.71 -2.04
CA ALA A 405 -7.08 10.10 -1.58
C ALA A 405 -7.49 11.08 -2.70
N GLU A 406 -6.91 10.96 -3.91
CA GLU A 406 -7.28 11.76 -5.08
C GLU A 406 -8.77 11.61 -5.44
N ARG A 407 -9.33 10.41 -5.25
CA ARG A 407 -10.74 10.11 -5.58
C ARG A 407 -11.71 10.41 -4.45
N GLY A 408 -11.23 10.68 -3.24
CA GLY A 408 -12.06 10.80 -2.03
C GLY A 408 -12.87 9.51 -1.81
N PHE A 409 -12.26 8.35 -2.10
CA PHE A 409 -12.93 7.05 -2.01
C PHE A 409 -12.50 6.31 -0.75
N ASN A 410 -13.45 6.07 0.15
CA ASN A 410 -13.21 5.39 1.42
C ASN A 410 -13.14 3.87 1.23
N PRO A 411 -11.97 3.23 1.44
CA PRO A 411 -11.81 1.80 1.23
C PRO A 411 -12.60 0.95 2.23
N PHE A 412 -12.90 1.48 3.41
CA PHE A 412 -13.62 0.76 4.46
C PHE A 412 -15.12 0.65 4.22
N THR A 413 -15.67 1.56 3.42
CA THR A 413 -17.11 1.58 3.11
C THR A 413 -17.41 1.30 1.63
N ALA A 414 -16.38 1.30 0.78
CA ALA A 414 -16.49 1.29 -0.67
C ALA A 414 -17.36 2.44 -1.23
N THR A 415 -17.33 3.61 -0.58
CA THR A 415 -18.10 4.81 -0.93
C THR A 415 -17.27 6.08 -0.86
N LYS A 416 -17.88 7.25 -1.13
CA LYS A 416 -17.27 8.57 -0.96
C LYS A 416 -17.73 9.26 0.34
N GLY A 417 -17.84 8.52 1.42
CA GLY A 417 -18.30 9.06 2.70
C GLY A 417 -17.72 8.33 3.91
N LEU A 418 -17.85 8.94 5.07
CA LEU A 418 -17.68 8.27 6.35
C LEU A 418 -18.86 7.36 6.63
N PRO A 419 -18.68 6.27 7.40
CA PRO A 419 -19.76 5.37 7.80
C PRO A 419 -20.76 5.99 8.75
#